data_ae8b596d1f38048e7859c943ddd7af93
#
_entry.id   ae8b596d1f38048e7859c943ddd7af93
#
_cell.length_a   1.000
_cell.length_b   1.000
_cell.length_c   1.000
_cell.angle_alpha   90.00
_cell.angle_beta   90.00
_cell.angle_gamma   90.00
#
_symmetry.space_group_name_H-M   'P 1'
#
loop_
_entity.id
_entity.type
_entity.pdbx_description
1 polymer ?
#
loop_
_entity_poly.entity_id
_entity_poly.type
_entity_poly.pdbx_seq_one_letter_code
_entity_poly.pdbx_strand_id
1 'polypeptide(L)'
;KGFHFSVLKNSWLVGFSDQALLVMGPVVADAQAQLQQQMVKYLKADEDEGITASPMFERLETITSPMAMVAQAQALPEKFVAPFTLGTPKDTDPSQVVIAAEMDVKDGILQVKGETFSFNKEIDEALKKAAQTYRPIKGSYVKSMPADALAGIFMNVKGEQFLPMMQSNRSLQTLLMGINQAIDMDNIIRSVDGDMAIVMPSLTDNNMQMTMAAKLSHAKWLGDVDYWKTSCPAGAKIANWGKNAYFYTDGKTSFYFGVTDDKQFFSGSDQLMAQYAVKPSNHPIDAKIQKLIVGQKLAMVINLAKSSGSDGSGKDDAISTVTGLLTPVFGNLTSVVYTLKVKR
;
A
#
# COMPACT_ATOMS: atom_id res chain seq x y z
N LYS A 1 -28.48 -29.25 10.78
CA LYS A 1 -29.26 -29.64 9.59
C LYS A 1 -28.57 -29.16 8.33
N GLY A 2 -28.03 -30.09 7.51
CA GLY A 2 -27.64 -29.77 6.15
C GLY A 2 -26.28 -29.09 5.93
N PHE A 3 -25.47 -28.84 6.94
CA PHE A 3 -24.13 -28.30 6.80
C PHE A 3 -23.08 -29.38 7.01
N HIS A 4 -22.05 -29.37 6.16
CA HIS A 4 -20.85 -30.19 6.28
C HIS A 4 -19.68 -29.29 6.71
N PHE A 5 -18.73 -29.86 7.44
CA PHE A 5 -17.56 -29.15 7.92
C PHE A 5 -16.29 -29.89 7.52
N SER A 6 -15.28 -29.13 7.16
CA SER A 6 -13.95 -29.64 6.88
C SER A 6 -12.89 -28.69 7.41
N VAL A 7 -11.71 -29.23 7.70
CA VAL A 7 -10.54 -28.44 8.11
C VAL A 7 -9.48 -28.54 7.02
N LEU A 8 -9.08 -27.39 6.46
CA LEU A 8 -8.05 -27.32 5.45
C LEU A 8 -6.74 -26.86 6.09
N LYS A 9 -5.65 -27.57 5.75
CA LYS A 9 -4.29 -27.24 6.21
C LYS A 9 -4.19 -27.03 7.75
N ASN A 10 -5.01 -27.72 8.52
CA ASN A 10 -5.11 -27.64 9.98
C ASN A 10 -5.36 -26.22 10.56
N SER A 11 -5.71 -25.24 9.73
CA SER A 11 -5.89 -23.85 10.18
C SER A 11 -7.12 -23.15 9.61
N TRP A 12 -7.77 -23.73 8.60
CA TRP A 12 -8.97 -23.14 7.99
C TRP A 12 -10.17 -24.06 8.21
N LEU A 13 -11.27 -23.49 8.69
CA LEU A 13 -12.56 -24.15 8.78
C LEU A 13 -13.40 -23.84 7.55
N VAL A 14 -13.95 -24.86 6.95
CA VAL A 14 -14.87 -24.75 5.81
C VAL A 14 -16.20 -25.37 6.21
N GLY A 15 -17.26 -24.57 6.23
CA GLY A 15 -18.64 -25.01 6.39
C GLY A 15 -19.38 -24.86 5.08
N PHE A 16 -20.08 -25.88 4.63
CA PHE A 16 -20.79 -25.84 3.34
C PHE A 16 -22.09 -26.63 3.33
N SER A 17 -22.97 -26.20 2.47
CA SER A 17 -24.22 -26.86 2.09
C SER A 17 -24.45 -26.71 0.60
N ASP A 18 -25.59 -27.20 0.10
CA ASP A 18 -25.98 -26.99 -1.31
C ASP A 18 -26.21 -25.48 -1.64
N GLN A 19 -26.38 -24.64 -0.62
CA GLN A 19 -26.75 -23.22 -0.79
C GLN A 19 -25.70 -22.24 -0.29
N ALA A 20 -24.78 -22.67 0.59
CA ALA A 20 -23.83 -21.76 1.23
C ALA A 20 -22.45 -22.39 1.39
N LEU A 21 -21.43 -21.57 1.26
CA LEU A 21 -20.03 -21.88 1.58
C LEU A 21 -19.49 -20.79 2.50
N LEU A 22 -18.99 -21.18 3.67
CA LEU A 22 -18.33 -20.29 4.62
C LEU A 22 -16.92 -20.80 4.93
N VAL A 23 -15.91 -19.96 4.74
CA VAL A 23 -14.51 -20.26 5.06
C VAL A 23 -14.05 -19.28 6.14
N MET A 24 -13.54 -19.82 7.26
CA MET A 24 -13.07 -19.04 8.40
C MET A 24 -11.67 -19.49 8.81
N GLY A 25 -10.80 -18.54 9.10
CA GLY A 25 -9.41 -18.76 9.51
C GLY A 25 -8.48 -17.64 9.01
N PRO A 26 -7.16 -17.80 9.14
CA PRO A 26 -6.49 -18.94 9.79
C PRO A 26 -6.65 -18.94 11.31
N VAL A 27 -6.70 -20.11 11.93
CA VAL A 27 -6.86 -20.27 13.38
C VAL A 27 -5.88 -21.32 13.92
N VAL A 28 -5.35 -21.06 15.10
CA VAL A 28 -4.53 -22.04 15.84
C VAL A 28 -5.37 -23.22 16.33
N ALA A 29 -4.77 -24.39 16.49
CA ALA A 29 -5.47 -25.61 16.84
C ALA A 29 -6.35 -25.48 18.08
N ASP A 30 -5.88 -24.79 19.12
CA ASP A 30 -6.59 -24.61 20.39
C ASP A 30 -7.85 -23.75 20.27
N ALA A 31 -7.95 -22.91 19.23
CA ALA A 31 -9.09 -22.02 18.97
C ALA A 31 -10.07 -22.58 17.91
N GLN A 32 -9.81 -23.73 17.31
CA GLN A 32 -10.65 -24.31 16.26
C GLN A 32 -12.09 -24.59 16.74
N ALA A 33 -12.24 -25.11 17.96
CA ALA A 33 -13.56 -25.39 18.50
C ALA A 33 -14.41 -24.13 18.68
N GLN A 34 -13.80 -23.04 19.14
CA GLN A 34 -14.47 -21.74 19.26
C GLN A 34 -14.86 -21.17 17.91
N LEU A 35 -13.96 -21.25 16.93
CA LEU A 35 -14.23 -20.79 15.56
C LEU A 35 -15.34 -21.61 14.91
N GLN A 36 -15.40 -22.91 15.16
CA GLN A 36 -16.47 -23.78 14.68
C GLN A 36 -17.83 -23.40 15.28
N GLN A 37 -17.87 -23.08 16.58
CA GLN A 37 -19.10 -22.57 17.20
C GLN A 37 -19.58 -21.27 16.56
N GLN A 38 -18.64 -20.36 16.30
CA GLN A 38 -18.95 -19.10 15.63
C GLN A 38 -19.44 -19.32 14.18
N MET A 39 -18.81 -20.24 13.45
CA MET A 39 -19.27 -20.64 12.12
C MET A 39 -20.70 -21.18 12.14
N VAL A 40 -21.02 -22.05 13.10
CA VAL A 40 -22.38 -22.58 13.27
C VAL A 40 -23.38 -21.45 13.56
N LYS A 41 -23.00 -20.48 14.36
CA LYS A 41 -23.82 -19.29 14.63
C LYS A 41 -24.12 -18.51 13.33
N TYR A 42 -23.12 -18.24 12.53
CA TYR A 42 -23.31 -17.53 11.27
C TYR A 42 -24.15 -18.30 10.26
N LEU A 43 -23.94 -19.62 10.13
CA LEU A 43 -24.71 -20.46 9.22
C LEU A 43 -26.17 -20.68 9.65
N LYS A 44 -26.50 -20.37 10.89
CA LYS A 44 -27.85 -20.47 11.46
C LYS A 44 -28.52 -19.13 11.70
N ALA A 45 -27.81 -18.03 11.46
CA ALA A 45 -28.35 -16.68 11.65
C ALA A 45 -29.56 -16.45 10.74
N ASP A 46 -30.59 -15.87 11.27
CA ASP A 46 -31.75 -15.40 10.51
C ASP A 46 -31.38 -14.12 9.75
N GLU A 47 -32.22 -13.71 8.78
CA GLU A 47 -31.96 -12.53 7.93
C GLU A 47 -31.69 -11.25 8.76
N ASP A 48 -32.38 -11.10 9.88
CA ASP A 48 -32.25 -9.94 10.78
C ASP A 48 -30.96 -9.98 11.63
N GLU A 49 -30.33 -11.13 11.76
CA GLU A 49 -29.09 -11.35 12.52
C GLU A 49 -27.85 -11.47 11.62
N GLY A 50 -28.06 -11.59 10.30
CA GLY A 50 -27.02 -11.80 9.31
C GLY A 50 -26.35 -10.52 8.84
N ILE A 51 -25.35 -10.69 7.98
CA ILE A 51 -24.64 -9.58 7.31
C ILE A 51 -25.59 -8.71 6.45
N THR A 52 -26.69 -9.27 5.99
CA THR A 52 -27.70 -8.58 5.15
C THR A 52 -28.34 -7.37 5.84
N ALA A 53 -28.42 -7.37 7.18
CA ALA A 53 -28.87 -6.22 7.96
C ALA A 53 -27.77 -5.15 8.17
N SER A 54 -26.56 -5.39 7.66
CA SER A 54 -25.41 -4.50 7.85
C SER A 54 -25.34 -3.45 6.74
N PRO A 55 -25.06 -2.15 7.05
CA PRO A 55 -24.75 -1.14 6.03
C PRO A 55 -23.57 -1.52 5.13
N MET A 56 -22.67 -2.38 5.59
CA MET A 56 -21.58 -2.91 4.77
C MET A 56 -22.10 -3.83 3.65
N PHE A 57 -23.17 -4.59 3.92
CA PHE A 57 -23.80 -5.45 2.92
C PHE A 57 -24.47 -4.62 1.82
N GLU A 58 -25.18 -3.55 2.17
CA GLU A 58 -25.76 -2.62 1.18
C GLU A 58 -24.66 -2.09 0.24
N ARG A 59 -23.49 -1.78 0.78
CA ARG A 59 -22.34 -1.36 -0.05
C ARG A 59 -21.82 -2.49 -0.92
N LEU A 60 -21.77 -3.72 -0.42
CA LEU A 60 -21.34 -4.90 -1.16
C LEU A 60 -22.26 -5.18 -2.36
N GLU A 61 -23.58 -5.08 -2.19
CA GLU A 61 -24.58 -5.29 -3.24
C GLU A 61 -24.45 -4.30 -4.39
N THR A 62 -23.88 -3.12 -4.18
CA THR A 62 -23.65 -2.14 -5.25
C THR A 62 -22.47 -2.49 -6.16
N ILE A 63 -21.66 -3.50 -5.81
CA ILE A 63 -20.48 -3.91 -6.56
C ILE A 63 -20.89 -5.00 -7.55
N THR A 64 -20.66 -4.75 -8.84
CA THR A 64 -21.03 -5.67 -9.93
C THR A 64 -19.82 -6.40 -10.53
N SER A 65 -18.61 -6.18 -10.03
CA SER A 65 -17.41 -6.90 -10.46
C SER A 65 -17.47 -8.39 -10.07
N PRO A 66 -16.71 -9.27 -10.73
CA PRO A 66 -16.70 -10.71 -10.46
C PRO A 66 -16.38 -11.07 -9.01
N MET A 67 -15.58 -10.24 -8.34
CA MET A 67 -15.25 -10.38 -6.93
C MET A 67 -15.38 -9.03 -6.23
N ALA A 68 -15.83 -9.06 -4.98
CA ALA A 68 -16.02 -7.88 -4.16
C ALA A 68 -15.61 -8.14 -2.71
N MET A 69 -15.15 -7.09 -2.05
CA MET A 69 -14.86 -7.10 -0.63
C MET A 69 -15.35 -5.78 -0.01
N VAL A 70 -15.98 -5.89 1.15
CA VAL A 70 -16.22 -4.75 2.05
C VAL A 70 -15.76 -5.18 3.44
N ALA A 71 -14.82 -4.45 4.02
CA ALA A 71 -14.22 -4.80 5.29
C ALA A 71 -13.90 -3.55 6.12
N GLN A 72 -13.98 -3.69 7.44
CA GLN A 72 -13.44 -2.68 8.35
C GLN A 72 -11.90 -2.71 8.26
N ALA A 73 -11.25 -1.56 8.32
CA ALA A 73 -9.80 -1.44 8.23
C ALA A 73 -9.08 -2.29 9.30
N GLN A 74 -9.63 -2.38 10.51
CA GLN A 74 -9.09 -3.21 11.58
C GLN A 74 -9.07 -4.71 11.29
N ALA A 75 -9.90 -5.20 10.36
CA ALA A 75 -9.95 -6.61 9.99
C ALA A 75 -8.86 -7.01 8.98
N LEU A 76 -8.16 -6.03 8.42
CA LEU A 76 -7.13 -6.24 7.43
C LEU A 76 -5.73 -6.04 8.05
N PRO A 77 -4.69 -6.73 7.55
CA PRO A 77 -3.34 -6.53 8.05
C PRO A 77 -2.88 -5.07 7.90
N GLU A 78 -2.34 -4.48 8.96
CA GLU A 78 -1.95 -3.07 9.03
C GLU A 78 -1.05 -2.64 7.86
N LYS A 79 -0.11 -3.49 7.46
CA LYS A 79 0.80 -3.23 6.33
C LYS A 79 0.08 -2.97 5.00
N PHE A 80 -1.09 -3.58 4.81
CA PHE A 80 -1.90 -3.39 3.60
C PHE A 80 -2.85 -2.21 3.71
N VAL A 81 -3.23 -1.82 4.93
CA VAL A 81 -4.26 -0.82 5.19
C VAL A 81 -3.67 0.60 5.22
N ALA A 82 -2.43 0.76 5.63
CA ALA A 82 -1.81 2.05 5.83
C ALA A 82 -1.96 3.03 4.63
N PRO A 83 -1.77 2.62 3.37
CA PRO A 83 -1.97 3.52 2.23
C PRO A 83 -3.42 3.99 2.05
N PHE A 84 -4.40 3.20 2.52
CA PHE A 84 -5.83 3.49 2.35
C PHE A 84 -6.42 4.32 3.47
N THR A 85 -5.73 4.41 4.59
CA THR A 85 -6.16 5.19 5.76
C THR A 85 -5.45 6.53 5.88
N LEU A 86 -4.61 6.88 4.92
CA LEU A 86 -3.99 8.21 4.87
C LEU A 86 -5.05 9.30 4.81
N GLY A 87 -4.92 10.29 5.71
CA GLY A 87 -5.85 11.41 5.80
C GLY A 87 -7.03 11.20 6.73
N THR A 88 -7.14 10.04 7.40
CA THR A 88 -8.07 9.91 8.54
C THR A 88 -7.68 10.89 9.65
N PRO A 89 -8.63 11.43 10.40
CA PRO A 89 -8.34 12.21 11.59
C PRO A 89 -7.42 11.45 12.55
N LYS A 90 -6.57 12.19 13.25
CA LYS A 90 -5.69 11.62 14.27
C LYS A 90 -6.53 10.90 15.31
N ASP A 91 -6.07 9.73 15.73
CA ASP A 91 -6.76 8.88 16.72
C ASP A 91 -8.11 8.29 16.25
N THR A 92 -8.36 8.24 14.93
CA THR A 92 -9.53 7.54 14.38
C THR A 92 -9.47 6.06 14.73
N ASP A 93 -10.56 5.53 15.28
CA ASP A 93 -10.73 4.09 15.50
C ASP A 93 -10.79 3.35 14.15
N PRO A 94 -9.87 2.41 13.88
CA PRO A 94 -9.85 1.65 12.62
C PRO A 94 -11.14 0.86 12.34
N SER A 95 -11.95 0.57 13.38
CA SER A 95 -13.28 -0.06 13.22
C SER A 95 -14.28 0.82 12.48
N GLN A 96 -14.08 2.15 12.50
CA GLN A 96 -14.94 3.13 11.84
C GLN A 96 -14.55 3.40 10.38
N VAL A 97 -13.40 2.88 9.93
CA VAL A 97 -12.93 3.02 8.56
C VAL A 97 -13.26 1.75 7.79
N VAL A 98 -13.95 1.91 6.68
CA VAL A 98 -14.39 0.81 5.81
C VAL A 98 -13.68 0.90 4.47
N ILE A 99 -13.19 -0.24 3.99
CA ILE A 99 -12.57 -0.39 2.67
C ILE A 99 -13.50 -1.26 1.83
N ALA A 100 -13.90 -0.74 0.67
CA ALA A 100 -14.61 -1.50 -0.35
C ALA A 100 -13.72 -1.71 -1.56
N ALA A 101 -13.65 -2.93 -2.06
CA ALA A 101 -12.82 -3.29 -3.21
C ALA A 101 -13.64 -4.04 -4.26
N GLU A 102 -13.50 -3.60 -5.49
CA GLU A 102 -13.96 -4.29 -6.70
C GLU A 102 -12.75 -5.01 -7.30
N MET A 103 -12.89 -6.29 -7.62
CA MET A 103 -11.77 -7.11 -8.08
C MET A 103 -12.13 -7.87 -9.35
N ASP A 104 -11.15 -7.97 -10.25
CA ASP A 104 -11.22 -8.75 -11.48
C ASP A 104 -9.83 -9.31 -11.82
N VAL A 105 -9.79 -10.43 -12.53
CA VAL A 105 -8.54 -11.02 -13.01
C VAL A 105 -8.52 -10.98 -14.53
N LYS A 106 -7.50 -10.33 -15.07
CA LYS A 106 -7.27 -10.28 -16.51
C LYS A 106 -5.79 -10.44 -16.83
N ASP A 107 -5.47 -11.35 -17.74
CA ASP A 107 -4.08 -11.61 -18.18
C ASP A 107 -3.12 -11.97 -17.03
N GLY A 108 -3.57 -12.68 -16.02
CA GLY A 108 -2.78 -13.02 -14.83
C GLY A 108 -2.59 -11.87 -13.84
N ILE A 109 -3.24 -10.73 -14.05
CA ILE A 109 -3.20 -9.56 -13.18
C ILE A 109 -4.49 -9.50 -12.37
N LEU A 110 -4.38 -9.57 -11.03
CA LEU A 110 -5.47 -9.24 -10.13
C LEU A 110 -5.60 -7.71 -10.04
N GLN A 111 -6.64 -7.19 -10.66
CA GLN A 111 -6.96 -5.76 -10.62
C GLN A 111 -7.90 -5.47 -9.46
N VAL A 112 -7.49 -4.59 -8.56
CA VAL A 112 -8.25 -4.19 -7.37
C VAL A 112 -8.52 -2.69 -7.45
N LYS A 113 -9.81 -2.33 -7.48
CA LYS A 113 -10.23 -0.91 -7.37
C LYS A 113 -10.85 -0.72 -6.01
N GLY A 114 -10.19 0.04 -5.15
CA GLY A 114 -10.62 0.26 -3.77
C GLY A 114 -11.05 1.68 -3.49
N GLU A 115 -12.02 1.84 -2.62
CA GLU A 115 -12.37 3.10 -1.99
C GLU A 115 -12.37 2.94 -0.48
N THR A 116 -12.08 4.04 0.22
CA THR A 116 -12.15 4.11 1.68
C THR A 116 -13.23 5.09 2.08
N PHE A 117 -14.08 4.71 3.00
CA PHE A 117 -15.20 5.54 3.48
C PHE A 117 -15.50 5.23 4.95
N SER A 118 -16.40 6.00 5.56
CA SER A 118 -16.89 5.76 6.91
C SER A 118 -18.39 6.01 6.99
N PHE A 119 -19.06 5.32 7.91
CA PHE A 119 -20.43 5.65 8.31
C PHE A 119 -20.45 6.83 9.30
N ASN A 120 -19.33 7.16 9.92
CA ASN A 120 -19.17 8.41 10.66
C ASN A 120 -18.93 9.55 9.69
N LYS A 121 -19.79 10.56 9.71
CA LYS A 121 -19.78 11.67 8.75
C LYS A 121 -18.46 12.46 8.77
N GLU A 122 -17.91 12.75 9.95
CA GLU A 122 -16.67 13.52 10.09
C GLU A 122 -15.48 12.77 9.48
N ILE A 123 -15.38 11.46 9.75
CA ILE A 123 -14.32 10.60 9.20
C ILE A 123 -14.49 10.48 7.67
N ASP A 124 -15.73 10.31 7.19
CA ASP A 124 -16.00 10.17 5.76
C ASP A 124 -15.67 11.44 4.97
N GLU A 125 -15.99 12.61 5.52
CA GLU A 125 -15.61 13.91 4.93
C GLU A 125 -14.09 14.09 4.89
N ALA A 126 -13.37 13.70 5.94
CA ALA A 126 -11.91 13.73 5.97
C ALA A 126 -11.28 12.79 4.93
N LEU A 127 -11.80 11.58 4.79
CA LEU A 127 -11.36 10.61 3.77
C LEU A 127 -11.62 11.12 2.35
N LYS A 128 -12.78 11.72 2.08
CA LYS A 128 -13.10 12.34 0.79
C LYS A 128 -12.15 13.49 0.46
N LYS A 129 -11.88 14.36 1.43
CA LYS A 129 -10.92 15.45 1.27
C LYS A 129 -9.51 14.93 0.97
N ALA A 130 -9.08 13.90 1.69
CA ALA A 130 -7.80 13.24 1.45
C ALA A 130 -7.70 12.66 0.03
N ALA A 131 -8.75 11.96 -0.43
CA ALA A 131 -8.79 11.39 -1.78
C ALA A 131 -8.73 12.46 -2.89
N GLN A 132 -9.21 13.68 -2.64
CA GLN A 132 -9.11 14.80 -3.57
C GLN A 132 -7.69 15.36 -3.71
N THR A 133 -6.80 15.08 -2.77
CA THR A 133 -5.39 15.49 -2.82
C THR A 133 -4.64 14.81 -3.95
N TYR A 134 -5.06 13.59 -4.32
CA TYR A 134 -4.46 12.87 -5.43
C TYR A 134 -4.98 13.39 -6.76
N ARG A 135 -4.05 13.60 -7.70
CA ARG A 135 -4.31 14.00 -9.09
C ARG A 135 -4.04 12.82 -10.03
N PRO A 136 -4.52 12.83 -11.28
CA PRO A 136 -4.22 11.77 -12.23
C PRO A 136 -2.71 11.62 -12.49
N ILE A 137 -2.20 10.39 -12.34
CA ILE A 137 -0.81 10.02 -12.61
C ILE A 137 -0.52 10.24 -14.09
N LYS A 138 0.54 11.00 -14.41
CA LYS A 138 0.97 11.29 -15.79
C LYS A 138 1.85 10.20 -16.38
N GLY A 139 2.47 9.36 -15.55
CA GLY A 139 3.31 8.24 -15.97
C GLY A 139 4.81 8.56 -16.02
N SER A 140 5.27 9.66 -15.42
CA SER A 140 6.68 10.06 -15.45
C SER A 140 7.63 8.99 -14.97
N TYR A 141 7.21 8.18 -13.96
CA TYR A 141 8.07 7.19 -13.30
C TYR A 141 7.57 5.74 -13.43
N VAL A 142 6.53 5.49 -14.19
CA VAL A 142 5.98 4.13 -14.31
C VAL A 142 7.00 3.18 -14.93
N LYS A 143 7.79 3.64 -15.90
CA LYS A 143 8.86 2.86 -16.54
C LYS A 143 10.12 2.73 -15.69
N SER A 144 10.26 3.47 -14.59
CA SER A 144 11.42 3.33 -13.70
C SER A 144 11.32 2.11 -12.77
N MET A 145 10.12 1.53 -12.62
CA MET A 145 9.95 0.29 -11.89
C MET A 145 10.43 -0.90 -12.73
N PRO A 146 11.46 -1.65 -12.26
CA PRO A 146 11.88 -2.87 -12.93
C PRO A 146 10.82 -3.97 -12.86
N ALA A 147 10.78 -4.84 -13.87
CA ALA A 147 9.85 -5.96 -13.93
C ALA A 147 10.02 -6.97 -12.79
N ASP A 148 11.22 -7.04 -12.23
CA ASP A 148 11.57 -7.91 -11.11
C ASP A 148 11.51 -7.21 -9.74
N ALA A 149 11.08 -5.95 -9.66
CA ALA A 149 10.85 -5.28 -8.39
C ALA A 149 9.70 -5.95 -7.62
N LEU A 150 9.79 -5.94 -6.29
CA LEU A 150 8.79 -6.54 -5.41
C LEU A 150 7.46 -5.76 -5.45
N ALA A 151 7.55 -4.43 -5.33
CA ALA A 151 6.38 -3.56 -5.31
C ALA A 151 6.71 -2.15 -5.78
N GLY A 152 5.67 -1.42 -6.18
CA GLY A 152 5.76 -0.01 -6.51
C GLY A 152 4.48 0.73 -6.11
N ILE A 153 4.64 1.98 -5.68
CA ILE A 153 3.54 2.91 -5.38
C ILE A 153 3.71 4.12 -6.28
N PHE A 154 2.66 4.49 -6.98
CA PHE A 154 2.62 5.63 -7.90
C PHE A 154 1.49 6.57 -7.53
N MET A 155 1.77 7.85 -7.51
CA MET A 155 0.80 8.90 -7.23
C MET A 155 1.17 10.20 -7.95
N ASN A 156 0.25 11.14 -7.98
CA ASN A 156 0.50 12.51 -8.40
C ASN A 156 -0.11 13.43 -7.35
N VAL A 157 0.73 14.22 -6.70
CA VAL A 157 0.32 15.02 -5.55
C VAL A 157 0.92 16.43 -5.57
N LYS A 158 0.27 17.32 -4.84
CA LYS A 158 0.83 18.60 -4.43
C LYS A 158 1.31 18.46 -2.98
N GLY A 159 2.61 18.60 -2.78
CA GLY A 159 3.27 18.27 -1.51
C GLY A 159 2.72 19.04 -0.30
N GLU A 160 2.35 20.29 -0.48
CA GLU A 160 1.73 21.09 0.58
C GLU A 160 0.40 20.51 1.09
N GLN A 161 -0.35 19.83 0.22
CA GLN A 161 -1.61 19.17 0.59
C GLN A 161 -1.36 17.74 1.07
N PHE A 162 -0.31 17.10 0.59
CA PHE A 162 0.02 15.71 0.89
C PHE A 162 0.71 15.55 2.26
N LEU A 163 1.60 16.47 2.63
CA LEU A 163 2.34 16.41 3.88
C LEU A 163 1.43 16.32 5.13
N PRO A 164 0.35 17.11 5.27
CA PRO A 164 -0.56 16.96 6.41
C PRO A 164 -1.21 15.57 6.50
N MET A 165 -1.49 14.94 5.36
CA MET A 165 -2.00 13.56 5.33
C MET A 165 -0.96 12.56 5.86
N MET A 166 0.31 12.69 5.46
CA MET A 166 1.38 11.86 5.99
C MET A 166 1.54 12.06 7.51
N GLN A 167 1.47 13.30 7.97
CA GLN A 167 1.61 13.65 9.39
C GLN A 167 0.41 13.19 10.24
N SER A 168 -0.76 12.95 9.65
CA SER A 168 -1.91 12.36 10.35
C SER A 168 -1.73 10.86 10.64
N ASN A 169 -0.89 10.17 9.87
CA ASN A 169 -0.55 8.77 10.12
C ASN A 169 0.58 8.68 11.15
N ARG A 170 0.35 8.01 12.27
CA ARG A 170 1.30 7.95 13.40
C ARG A 170 2.67 7.37 13.02
N SER A 171 2.68 6.31 12.23
CA SER A 171 3.94 5.66 11.81
C SER A 171 4.75 6.57 10.88
N LEU A 172 4.10 7.21 9.90
CA LEU A 172 4.73 8.16 8.99
C LEU A 172 5.18 9.44 9.72
N GLN A 173 4.38 9.93 10.65
CA GLN A 173 4.77 11.07 11.49
C GLN A 173 6.05 10.78 12.28
N THR A 174 6.12 9.61 12.92
CA THR A 174 7.32 9.20 13.69
C THR A 174 8.55 9.10 12.78
N LEU A 175 8.40 8.52 11.59
CA LEU A 175 9.48 8.44 10.60
C LEU A 175 9.96 9.82 10.17
N LEU A 176 9.04 10.71 9.81
CA LEU A 176 9.36 12.08 9.41
C LEU A 176 10.03 12.86 10.54
N MET A 177 9.56 12.74 11.79
CA MET A 177 10.17 13.38 12.95
C MET A 177 11.64 12.95 13.14
N GLY A 178 11.94 11.67 12.94
CA GLY A 178 13.31 11.16 13.02
C GLY A 178 14.21 11.77 11.94
N ILE A 179 13.77 11.80 10.70
CA ILE A 179 14.54 12.33 9.56
C ILE A 179 14.68 13.86 9.67
N ASN A 180 13.63 14.58 10.10
CA ASN A 180 13.63 16.04 10.23
C ASN A 180 14.62 16.58 11.27
N GLN A 181 15.19 15.72 12.12
CA GLN A 181 16.27 16.13 13.01
C GLN A 181 17.57 16.48 12.26
N ALA A 182 17.77 15.94 11.07
CA ALA A 182 18.99 16.14 10.27
C ALA A 182 18.71 16.77 8.90
N ILE A 183 17.60 16.43 8.28
CA ILE A 183 17.18 16.87 6.94
C ILE A 183 15.76 17.43 7.06
N ASP A 184 15.53 18.63 6.54
CA ASP A 184 14.17 19.21 6.49
C ASP A 184 13.32 18.47 5.43
N MET A 185 12.93 17.24 5.77
CA MET A 185 12.13 16.37 4.89
C MET A 185 10.74 16.97 4.63
N ASP A 186 10.19 17.68 5.61
CA ASP A 186 8.91 18.37 5.46
C ASP A 186 8.96 19.39 4.32
N ASN A 187 10.03 20.17 4.23
CA ASN A 187 10.21 21.16 3.17
C ASN A 187 10.47 20.51 1.81
N ILE A 188 11.19 19.39 1.78
CA ILE A 188 11.37 18.60 0.58
C ILE A 188 10.00 18.10 0.07
N ILE A 189 9.18 17.52 0.94
CA ILE A 189 7.84 17.01 0.57
C ILE A 189 6.94 18.15 0.10
N ARG A 190 6.94 19.31 0.77
CA ARG A 190 6.17 20.48 0.31
C ARG A 190 6.53 20.93 -1.10
N SER A 191 7.77 20.74 -1.51
CA SER A 191 8.23 21.11 -2.85
C SER A 191 7.76 20.16 -3.95
N VAL A 192 7.22 19.00 -3.62
CA VAL A 192 6.66 18.03 -4.60
C VAL A 192 5.44 18.64 -5.30
N ASP A 193 5.44 18.58 -6.63
CA ASP A 193 4.31 18.98 -7.47
C ASP A 193 4.28 18.16 -8.76
N GLY A 194 3.61 17.04 -8.72
CA GLY A 194 3.49 16.14 -9.85
C GLY A 194 3.56 14.67 -9.49
N ASP A 195 4.03 13.88 -10.44
CA ASP A 195 4.21 12.44 -10.26
C ASP A 195 5.26 12.14 -9.20
N MET A 196 4.97 11.13 -8.41
CA MET A 196 5.85 10.55 -7.40
C MET A 196 5.76 9.04 -7.47
N ALA A 197 6.89 8.37 -7.30
CA ALA A 197 6.97 6.92 -7.23
C ALA A 197 7.85 6.47 -6.07
N ILE A 198 7.44 5.38 -5.43
CA ILE A 198 8.24 4.64 -4.46
C ILE A 198 8.31 3.22 -4.98
N VAL A 199 9.52 2.70 -5.20
CA VAL A 199 9.76 1.36 -5.70
C VAL A 199 10.57 0.58 -4.68
N MET A 200 10.11 -0.62 -4.36
CA MET A 200 10.78 -1.58 -3.48
C MET A 200 11.34 -2.73 -4.33
N PRO A 201 12.65 -2.71 -4.66
CA PRO A 201 13.26 -3.77 -5.47
C PRO A 201 13.27 -5.12 -4.78
N SER A 202 13.48 -5.14 -3.46
CA SER A 202 13.48 -6.36 -2.66
C SER A 202 13.18 -6.07 -1.19
N LEU A 203 12.69 -7.10 -0.48
CA LEU A 203 12.68 -7.17 0.98
C LEU A 203 13.80 -8.13 1.38
N THR A 204 14.79 -7.65 2.12
CA THR A 204 15.72 -8.50 2.85
C THR A 204 15.39 -8.41 4.34
N ASP A 205 15.65 -9.47 5.11
CA ASP A 205 15.18 -9.63 6.50
C ASP A 205 15.49 -8.46 7.45
N ASN A 206 16.48 -7.62 7.12
CA ASN A 206 16.89 -6.49 7.95
C ASN A 206 16.93 -5.14 7.22
N ASN A 207 16.70 -5.08 5.90
CA ASN A 207 16.77 -3.83 5.13
C ASN A 207 15.72 -3.82 4.02
N MET A 208 14.72 -2.97 4.17
CA MET A 208 13.84 -2.62 3.06
C MET A 208 14.60 -1.72 2.10
N GLN A 209 14.99 -2.27 0.95
CA GLN A 209 15.54 -1.46 -0.13
C GLN A 209 14.41 -0.67 -0.79
N MET A 210 14.63 0.62 -1.00
CA MET A 210 13.61 1.51 -1.54
C MET A 210 14.26 2.57 -2.42
N THR A 211 13.60 2.89 -3.53
CA THR A 211 13.88 4.07 -4.34
C THR A 211 12.71 5.02 -4.33
N MET A 212 12.98 6.30 -4.46
CA MET A 212 11.94 7.33 -4.61
C MET A 212 12.29 8.26 -5.76
N ALA A 213 11.26 8.68 -6.49
CA ALA A 213 11.34 9.72 -7.50
C ALA A 213 10.13 10.66 -7.36
N ALA A 214 10.34 11.96 -7.51
CA ALA A 214 9.26 12.93 -7.46
C ALA A 214 9.54 14.16 -8.32
N LYS A 215 8.52 14.68 -8.98
CA LYS A 215 8.56 15.99 -9.64
C LYS A 215 8.49 17.09 -8.58
N LEU A 216 9.37 18.07 -8.67
CA LEU A 216 9.39 19.22 -7.76
C LEU A 216 8.93 20.50 -8.50
N SER A 217 8.21 21.37 -7.79
CA SER A 217 7.96 22.74 -8.25
C SER A 217 9.20 23.60 -8.12
N HIS A 218 10.01 23.37 -7.09
CA HIS A 218 11.26 24.05 -6.80
C HIS A 218 12.17 23.18 -5.93
N ALA A 219 13.44 23.56 -5.84
CA ALA A 219 14.42 22.92 -4.97
C ALA A 219 15.15 23.96 -4.10
N LYS A 220 14.44 24.97 -3.58
CA LYS A 220 15.02 26.04 -2.78
C LYS A 220 15.71 25.55 -1.52
N TRP A 221 15.23 24.43 -0.94
CA TRP A 221 15.82 23.78 0.22
C TRP A 221 17.26 23.27 0.00
N LEU A 222 17.72 23.17 -1.26
CA LEU A 222 19.14 22.90 -1.55
C LEU A 222 20.07 23.94 -0.94
N GLY A 223 19.61 25.20 -0.77
CA GLY A 223 20.35 26.26 -0.09
C GLY A 223 20.59 25.99 1.39
N ASP A 224 19.81 25.11 2.02
CA ASP A 224 19.90 24.81 3.44
C ASP A 224 20.78 23.58 3.74
N VAL A 225 21.23 22.85 2.71
CA VAL A 225 21.96 21.58 2.89
C VAL A 225 23.30 21.79 3.62
N ASP A 226 24.00 22.88 3.37
CA ASP A 226 25.26 23.18 4.08
C ASP A 226 25.01 23.43 5.58
N TYR A 227 23.89 24.04 5.91
CA TYR A 227 23.45 24.16 7.30
C TYR A 227 23.12 22.78 7.90
N TRP A 228 22.40 21.92 7.18
CA TRP A 228 22.10 20.56 7.65
C TRP A 228 23.37 19.76 7.94
N LYS A 229 24.39 19.87 7.10
CA LYS A 229 25.69 19.19 7.32
C LYS A 229 26.35 19.61 8.65
N THR A 230 26.25 20.87 9.01
CA THR A 230 26.86 21.40 10.20
C THR A 230 26.03 21.22 11.46
N SER A 231 24.70 21.10 11.31
CA SER A 231 23.74 20.98 12.42
C SER A 231 23.26 19.54 12.65
N CYS A 232 23.85 18.55 11.99
CA CYS A 232 23.48 17.15 12.19
C CYS A 232 23.57 16.75 13.67
N PRO A 233 22.59 15.99 14.19
CA PRO A 233 22.68 15.38 15.51
C PRO A 233 23.92 14.49 15.65
N ALA A 234 24.35 14.27 16.88
CA ALA A 234 25.46 13.36 17.17
C ALA A 234 25.19 11.97 16.56
N GLY A 235 26.15 11.45 15.79
CA GLY A 235 26.05 10.17 15.08
C GLY A 235 25.43 10.26 13.68
N ALA A 236 24.84 11.40 13.31
CA ALA A 236 24.35 11.61 11.94
C ALA A 236 25.39 12.37 11.09
N LYS A 237 25.37 12.09 9.80
CA LYS A 237 26.27 12.70 8.82
C LYS A 237 25.56 12.90 7.48
N ILE A 238 25.81 14.05 6.85
CA ILE A 238 25.45 14.33 5.45
C ILE A 238 26.74 14.63 4.69
N ALA A 239 26.93 13.99 3.55
CA ALA A 239 28.09 14.20 2.67
C ALA A 239 27.63 14.32 1.21
N ASN A 240 28.41 14.99 0.39
CA ASN A 240 28.18 15.06 -1.04
C ASN A 240 28.74 13.80 -1.73
N TRP A 241 28.06 13.36 -2.81
CA TRP A 241 28.60 12.37 -3.74
C TRP A 241 28.48 12.82 -5.21
N GLY A 242 27.87 13.99 -5.46
CA GLY A 242 27.73 14.58 -6.76
C GLY A 242 27.11 15.97 -6.72
N LYS A 243 26.82 16.56 -7.87
CA LYS A 243 26.12 17.84 -7.97
C LYS A 243 24.70 17.69 -7.43
N ASN A 244 24.33 18.48 -6.42
CA ASN A 244 23.03 18.40 -5.74
C ASN A 244 22.66 16.98 -5.32
N ALA A 245 23.65 16.19 -4.93
CA ALA A 245 23.51 14.81 -4.56
C ALA A 245 24.24 14.52 -3.25
N TYR A 246 23.52 13.90 -2.31
CA TYR A 246 23.94 13.79 -0.91
C TYR A 246 23.73 12.36 -0.40
N PHE A 247 24.56 12.00 0.58
CA PHE A 247 24.44 10.78 1.35
C PHE A 247 24.12 11.16 2.80
N TYR A 248 23.10 10.54 3.37
CA TYR A 248 22.73 10.65 4.78
C TYR A 248 22.96 9.33 5.49
N THR A 249 23.48 9.37 6.71
CA THR A 249 23.47 8.25 7.65
C THR A 249 23.40 8.75 9.08
N ASP A 250 22.70 7.98 9.94
CA ASP A 250 22.69 8.15 11.40
C ASP A 250 23.21 6.89 12.12
N GLY A 251 23.82 5.96 11.37
CA GLY A 251 24.29 4.67 11.86
C GLY A 251 23.22 3.58 11.89
N LYS A 252 21.93 3.94 11.82
CA LYS A 252 20.79 3.01 11.73
C LYS A 252 20.14 3.07 10.36
N THR A 253 19.94 4.27 9.87
CA THR A 253 19.33 4.56 8.57
C THR A 253 20.36 5.20 7.68
N SER A 254 20.45 4.76 6.43
CA SER A 254 21.33 5.37 5.42
C SER A 254 20.60 5.40 4.08
N PHE A 255 20.73 6.52 3.38
CA PHE A 255 20.19 6.64 2.02
C PHE A 255 20.92 7.74 1.23
N TYR A 256 20.89 7.59 -0.09
CA TYR A 256 21.35 8.57 -1.06
C TYR A 256 20.15 9.36 -1.58
N PHE A 257 20.29 10.67 -1.74
CA PHE A 257 19.25 11.53 -2.30
C PHE A 257 19.83 12.70 -3.06
N GLY A 258 19.03 13.31 -3.89
CA GLY A 258 19.44 14.49 -4.62
C GLY A 258 18.34 15.03 -5.53
N VAL A 259 18.74 16.03 -6.34
CA VAL A 259 17.85 16.70 -7.31
C VAL A 259 18.57 16.82 -8.63
N THR A 260 17.86 16.48 -9.71
CA THR A 260 18.32 16.69 -11.09
C THR A 260 18.20 18.16 -11.51
N ASP A 261 18.88 18.56 -12.58
CA ASP A 261 18.80 19.92 -13.12
C ASP A 261 17.37 20.31 -13.55
N ASP A 262 16.55 19.34 -13.94
CA ASP A 262 15.13 19.54 -14.30
C ASP A 262 14.17 19.31 -13.12
N LYS A 263 14.65 19.47 -11.90
CA LYS A 263 13.87 19.45 -10.64
C LYS A 263 13.14 18.13 -10.39
N GLN A 264 13.85 17.03 -10.53
CA GLN A 264 13.36 15.74 -10.10
C GLN A 264 14.12 15.32 -8.83
N PHE A 265 13.39 15.09 -7.74
CA PHE A 265 13.95 14.47 -6.55
C PHE A 265 14.18 12.98 -6.82
N PHE A 266 15.30 12.47 -6.36
CA PHE A 266 15.62 11.05 -6.38
C PHE A 266 16.21 10.61 -5.04
N SER A 267 15.93 9.36 -4.66
CA SER A 267 16.49 8.74 -3.47
C SER A 267 16.61 7.24 -3.65
N GLY A 268 17.54 6.62 -2.97
CA GLY A 268 17.74 5.18 -2.98
C GLY A 268 18.59 4.69 -1.82
N SER A 269 18.48 3.41 -1.51
CA SER A 269 19.24 2.76 -0.44
C SER A 269 20.73 2.66 -0.75
N ASP A 270 21.10 2.66 -2.03
CA ASP A 270 22.48 2.81 -2.48
C ASP A 270 22.58 3.87 -3.59
N GLN A 271 23.81 4.23 -3.96
CA GLN A 271 24.07 5.29 -4.94
C GLN A 271 23.51 4.96 -6.32
N LEU A 272 23.64 3.73 -6.77
CA LEU A 272 23.17 3.30 -8.09
C LEU A 272 21.65 3.32 -8.16
N MET A 273 20.97 2.78 -7.14
CA MET A 273 19.52 2.83 -7.01
C MET A 273 19.00 4.27 -7.05
N ALA A 274 19.64 5.18 -6.30
CA ALA A 274 19.25 6.59 -6.29
C ALA A 274 19.36 7.22 -7.69
N GLN A 275 20.45 6.98 -8.41
CA GLN A 275 20.66 7.53 -9.77
C GLN A 275 19.62 7.03 -10.76
N TYR A 276 19.17 5.78 -10.63
CA TYR A 276 18.22 5.17 -11.55
C TYR A 276 16.75 5.39 -11.17
N ALA A 277 16.46 5.93 -9.98
CA ALA A 277 15.09 6.17 -9.52
C ALA A 277 14.26 7.04 -10.50
N VAL A 278 14.89 8.00 -11.18
CA VAL A 278 14.25 8.92 -12.13
C VAL A 278 14.42 8.50 -13.61
N LYS A 279 15.06 7.37 -13.86
CA LYS A 279 15.35 6.87 -15.21
C LYS A 279 14.48 5.66 -15.53
N PRO A 280 14.10 5.47 -16.81
CA PRO A 280 13.48 4.22 -17.22
C PRO A 280 14.40 3.01 -16.93
N SER A 281 13.82 1.93 -16.44
CA SER A 281 14.52 0.65 -16.31
C SER A 281 14.80 0.06 -17.69
N ASN A 282 15.90 -0.69 -17.82
CA ASN A 282 16.18 -1.48 -19.02
C ASN A 282 15.15 -2.61 -19.23
N HIS A 283 14.55 -3.08 -18.13
CA HIS A 283 13.49 -4.08 -18.12
C HIS A 283 12.35 -3.58 -17.24
N PRO A 284 11.51 -2.65 -17.76
CA PRO A 284 10.42 -2.08 -16.96
C PRO A 284 9.28 -3.08 -16.78
N ILE A 285 8.39 -2.81 -15.83
CA ILE A 285 7.14 -3.56 -15.66
C ILE A 285 6.35 -3.62 -16.98
N ASP A 286 5.55 -4.69 -17.12
CA ASP A 286 4.75 -4.95 -18.31
C ASP A 286 3.94 -3.73 -18.76
N ALA A 287 3.86 -3.50 -20.06
CA ALA A 287 3.12 -2.39 -20.65
C ALA A 287 1.62 -2.40 -20.30
N LYS A 288 1.03 -3.58 -20.05
CA LYS A 288 -0.35 -3.70 -19.59
C LYS A 288 -0.51 -3.11 -18.19
N ILE A 289 0.44 -3.41 -17.28
CA ILE A 289 0.47 -2.84 -15.93
C ILE A 289 0.67 -1.33 -16.00
N GLN A 290 1.60 -0.84 -16.84
CA GLN A 290 1.81 0.60 -17.03
C GLN A 290 0.52 1.32 -17.42
N LYS A 291 -0.27 0.74 -18.33
CA LYS A 291 -1.57 1.30 -18.76
C LYS A 291 -2.62 1.33 -17.65
N LEU A 292 -2.55 0.39 -16.70
CA LEU A 292 -3.46 0.37 -15.55
C LEU A 292 -3.14 1.46 -14.53
N ILE A 293 -1.91 1.97 -14.51
CA ILE A 293 -1.43 2.99 -13.56
C ILE A 293 -1.73 4.40 -14.07
N VAL A 294 -1.43 4.67 -15.34
CA VAL A 294 -1.55 6.02 -15.91
C VAL A 294 -3.00 6.48 -15.90
N GLY A 295 -3.22 7.72 -15.44
CA GLY A 295 -4.55 8.31 -15.28
C GLY A 295 -5.25 7.99 -13.97
N GLN A 296 -4.75 7.01 -13.20
CA GLN A 296 -5.26 6.72 -11.85
C GLN A 296 -4.75 7.78 -10.86
N LYS A 297 -5.40 7.90 -9.70
CA LYS A 297 -5.00 8.86 -8.67
C LYS A 297 -3.96 8.31 -7.72
N LEU A 298 -4.07 7.04 -7.39
CA LEU A 298 -3.08 6.27 -6.64
C LEU A 298 -3.07 4.87 -7.22
N ALA A 299 -1.89 4.30 -7.42
CA ALA A 299 -1.73 2.93 -7.87
C ALA A 299 -0.63 2.21 -7.08
N MET A 300 -0.86 0.96 -6.75
CA MET A 300 0.12 0.07 -6.14
C MET A 300 0.25 -1.18 -7.00
N VAL A 301 1.48 -1.61 -7.22
CA VAL A 301 1.80 -2.84 -7.95
C VAL A 301 2.54 -3.78 -7.01
N ILE A 302 2.13 -5.03 -6.94
CA ILE A 302 2.81 -6.09 -6.19
C ILE A 302 3.15 -7.22 -7.16
N ASN A 303 4.42 -7.62 -7.20
CA ASN A 303 4.90 -8.75 -7.96
C ASN A 303 4.77 -10.02 -7.13
N LEU A 304 3.83 -10.90 -7.48
CA LEU A 304 3.54 -12.10 -6.72
C LEU A 304 4.65 -13.14 -6.82
N ALA A 305 5.38 -13.21 -7.93
CA ALA A 305 6.51 -14.13 -8.08
C ALA A 305 7.67 -13.83 -7.11
N LYS A 306 7.82 -12.56 -6.73
CA LYS A 306 8.83 -12.11 -5.76
C LYS A 306 8.34 -12.18 -4.31
N SER A 307 7.05 -12.01 -4.07
CA SER A 307 6.46 -12.11 -2.74
C SER A 307 6.45 -13.55 -2.20
N SER A 308 6.40 -14.55 -3.09
CA SER A 308 6.39 -15.97 -2.74
C SER A 308 7.78 -16.55 -2.42
N GLY A 309 8.87 -15.79 -2.63
CA GLY A 309 10.26 -16.26 -2.53
C GLY A 309 10.98 -15.91 -1.22
N SER A 310 10.37 -15.22 -0.29
CA SER A 310 11.01 -14.89 0.98
C SER A 310 10.75 -15.97 2.01
N ASP A 311 11.78 -16.78 2.25
CA ASP A 311 12.04 -17.66 3.39
C ASP A 311 10.97 -18.64 3.86
N GLY A 312 11.38 -19.91 3.89
CA GLY A 312 10.73 -21.05 4.56
C GLY A 312 10.36 -20.90 6.05
N SER A 313 10.14 -19.71 6.55
CA SER A 313 9.52 -19.47 7.85
C SER A 313 8.00 -19.48 7.66
N GLY A 314 7.36 -20.60 7.95
CA GLY A 314 5.94 -20.93 7.81
C GLY A 314 4.91 -19.96 8.42
N LYS A 315 5.01 -18.69 8.13
CA LYS A 315 3.92 -17.75 8.29
C LYS A 315 3.16 -17.73 6.97
N ASP A 316 1.98 -18.33 6.97
CA ASP A 316 1.00 -18.24 5.90
C ASP A 316 0.81 -16.76 5.56
N ASP A 317 1.49 -16.33 4.50
CA ASP A 317 1.32 -14.99 3.97
C ASP A 317 -0.09 -14.91 3.39
N ALA A 318 -0.88 -13.92 3.80
CA ALA A 318 -2.22 -13.69 3.28
C ALA A 318 -2.25 -13.63 1.75
N ILE A 319 -1.16 -13.16 1.13
CA ILE A 319 -0.99 -13.11 -0.33
C ILE A 319 -0.91 -14.53 -0.91
N SER A 320 -0.13 -15.42 -0.32
CA SER A 320 -0.01 -16.81 -0.80
C SER A 320 -1.31 -17.58 -0.64
N THR A 321 -2.05 -17.30 0.42
CA THR A 321 -3.38 -17.90 0.66
C THR A 321 -4.38 -17.43 -0.39
N VAL A 322 -4.49 -16.12 -0.62
CA VAL A 322 -5.40 -15.56 -1.63
C VAL A 322 -5.02 -16.06 -3.03
N THR A 323 -3.74 -16.06 -3.36
CA THR A 323 -3.23 -16.56 -4.65
C THR A 323 -3.59 -18.04 -4.84
N GLY A 324 -3.40 -18.86 -3.79
CA GLY A 324 -3.75 -20.27 -3.80
C GLY A 324 -5.24 -20.54 -4.00
N LEU A 325 -6.10 -19.67 -3.47
CA LEU A 325 -7.55 -19.76 -3.67
C LEU A 325 -7.98 -19.34 -5.07
N LEU A 326 -7.32 -18.35 -5.66
CA LEU A 326 -7.70 -17.81 -6.99
C LEU A 326 -7.09 -18.57 -8.15
N THR A 327 -5.91 -19.17 -7.99
CA THR A 327 -5.21 -19.91 -9.06
C THR A 327 -6.06 -21.04 -9.71
N PRO A 328 -6.81 -21.86 -8.98
CA PRO A 328 -7.65 -22.89 -9.60
C PRO A 328 -8.76 -22.33 -10.49
N VAL A 329 -9.20 -21.11 -10.26
CA VAL A 329 -10.31 -20.46 -10.98
C VAL A 329 -9.78 -19.60 -12.14
N PHE A 330 -8.74 -18.84 -11.93
CA PHE A 330 -8.26 -17.79 -12.84
C PHE A 330 -6.89 -18.09 -13.48
N GLY A 331 -6.27 -19.23 -13.16
CA GLY A 331 -4.90 -19.54 -13.58
C GLY A 331 -3.84 -18.81 -12.75
N ASN A 332 -2.59 -18.88 -13.20
CA ASN A 332 -1.48 -18.29 -12.48
C ASN A 332 -1.57 -16.76 -12.45
N LEU A 333 -1.57 -16.20 -11.25
CA LEU A 333 -1.48 -14.76 -11.03
C LEU A 333 -0.01 -14.34 -10.97
N THR A 334 0.33 -13.28 -11.70
CA THR A 334 1.70 -12.72 -11.74
C THR A 334 1.83 -11.47 -10.91
N SER A 335 0.78 -10.66 -10.86
CA SER A 335 0.80 -9.34 -10.23
C SER A 335 -0.55 -8.98 -9.63
N VAL A 336 -0.52 -8.11 -8.62
CA VAL A 336 -1.68 -7.38 -8.12
C VAL A 336 -1.49 -5.91 -8.46
N VAL A 337 -2.50 -5.30 -9.07
CA VAL A 337 -2.55 -3.85 -9.32
C VAL A 337 -3.75 -3.28 -8.60
N TYR A 338 -3.47 -2.52 -7.56
CA TYR A 338 -4.45 -1.76 -6.82
C TYR A 338 -4.52 -0.32 -7.33
N THR A 339 -5.74 0.20 -7.50
CA THR A 339 -5.99 1.60 -7.84
C THR A 339 -7.07 2.20 -6.95
N LEU A 340 -6.91 3.48 -6.58
CA LEU A 340 -7.86 4.20 -5.78
C LEU A 340 -9.07 4.61 -6.63
N LYS A 341 -10.26 4.16 -6.22
CA LYS A 341 -11.53 4.63 -6.78
C LYS A 341 -11.95 5.90 -6.03
N VAL A 342 -12.07 6.99 -6.75
CA VAL A 342 -12.57 8.26 -6.19
C VAL A 342 -13.99 8.45 -6.68
N LYS A 343 -14.95 8.58 -5.77
CA LYS A 343 -16.32 8.99 -6.13
C LYS A 343 -16.27 10.36 -6.79
N ARG A 344 -16.86 10.45 -7.97
CA ARG A 344 -17.11 11.73 -8.65
C ARG A 344 -18.23 12.50 -7.95
#